data_82f91ec4a7dadb3717cb1154e05f05a1
#
_entry.id   82f91ec4a7dadb3717cb1154e05f05a1
#
_cell.length_a   1.000
_cell.length_b   1.000
_cell.length_c   1.000
_cell.angle_alpha   90.00
_cell.angle_beta   90.00
_cell.angle_gamma   90.00
#
_symmetry.space_group_name_H-M   'P 1'
#
loop_
_entity.id
_entity.type
_entity.pdbx_description
1 polymer ?
#
loop_
_entity_poly.entity_id
_entity_poly.type
_entity_poly.pdbx_seq_one_letter_code
_entity_poly.pdbx_strand_id
1 'polypeptide(L)'
;MTSSRRQFLAALAAPLATRAAWLYFVAGLTQVQIGKKLGLNRTRVNRLLAQARDQGLVQINITGRLASCVELEEKLKQHYGLDDAVVVPTPPSEELIPQVIATAAAAALSARLKDGMSVGVGWGRTLRLSIQSVPRRQLGRLSVVSLLG
;
A
#
# COMPACT_ATOMS: atom_id res chain seq x y z
N MET A 1 27.19 -37.97 1.72
CA MET A 1 28.05 -36.81 2.14
C MET A 1 27.51 -35.42 1.76
N THR A 2 26.21 -35.25 1.46
CA THR A 2 25.63 -33.98 0.99
C THR A 2 24.88 -33.16 2.08
N SER A 3 24.52 -33.76 3.22
CA SER A 3 23.74 -33.12 4.29
C SER A 3 24.58 -32.10 5.08
N SER A 4 25.83 -32.45 5.44
CA SER A 4 26.71 -31.59 6.26
C SER A 4 27.08 -30.25 5.59
N ARG A 5 27.33 -30.28 4.28
CA ARG A 5 27.67 -29.06 3.52
C ARG A 5 26.49 -28.09 3.43
N ARG A 6 25.26 -28.61 3.30
CA ARG A 6 24.02 -27.81 3.31
C ARG A 6 23.78 -27.17 4.68
N GLN A 7 23.98 -27.91 5.77
CA GLN A 7 23.83 -27.40 7.13
C GLN A 7 24.88 -26.35 7.45
N PHE A 8 26.13 -26.54 7.04
CA PHE A 8 27.20 -25.56 7.22
C PHE A 8 26.93 -24.25 6.44
N LEU A 9 26.47 -24.35 5.18
CA LEU A 9 26.10 -23.19 4.38
C LEU A 9 24.86 -22.47 4.93
N ALA A 10 23.91 -23.19 5.50
CA ALA A 10 22.76 -22.60 6.16
C ALA A 10 23.15 -21.87 7.45
N ALA A 11 24.07 -22.41 8.24
CA ALA A 11 24.59 -21.78 9.45
C ALA A 11 25.38 -20.49 9.16
N LEU A 12 26.05 -20.41 8.00
CA LEU A 12 26.70 -19.17 7.54
C LEU A 12 25.72 -18.16 6.91
N ALA A 13 24.63 -18.62 6.37
CA ALA A 13 23.63 -17.76 5.73
C ALA A 13 22.80 -16.98 6.75
N ALA A 14 22.51 -17.54 7.92
CA ALA A 14 21.73 -16.86 8.95
C ALA A 14 22.39 -15.55 9.47
N PRO A 15 23.68 -15.53 9.80
CA PRO A 15 24.39 -14.28 10.15
C PRO A 15 24.38 -13.25 9.02
N LEU A 16 24.50 -13.68 7.76
CA LEU A 16 24.45 -12.79 6.62
C LEU A 16 23.06 -12.21 6.37
N ALA A 17 22.00 -13.01 6.55
CA ALA A 17 20.62 -12.53 6.44
C ALA A 17 20.30 -11.49 7.52
N THR A 18 20.70 -11.76 8.78
CA THR A 18 20.53 -10.81 9.89
C THR A 18 21.30 -9.51 9.63
N ARG A 19 22.52 -9.61 9.15
CA ARG A 19 23.36 -8.44 8.86
C ARG A 19 22.82 -7.62 7.68
N ALA A 20 22.37 -8.26 6.62
CA ALA A 20 21.73 -7.59 5.49
C ALA A 20 20.43 -6.90 5.92
N ALA A 21 19.63 -7.56 6.74
CA ALA A 21 18.40 -7.01 7.28
C ALA A 21 18.66 -5.79 8.17
N TRP A 22 19.61 -5.85 9.07
CA TRP A 22 19.99 -4.71 9.90
C TRP A 22 20.44 -3.52 9.07
N LEU A 23 21.32 -3.74 8.07
CA LEU A 23 21.78 -2.70 7.18
C LEU A 23 20.66 -2.06 6.36
N TYR A 24 19.63 -2.83 6.00
CA TYR A 24 18.49 -2.34 5.23
C TYR A 24 17.49 -1.61 6.11
N PHE A 25 16.98 -2.26 7.16
CA PHE A 25 15.85 -1.77 7.95
C PHE A 25 16.24 -0.77 9.04
N VAL A 26 17.45 -0.87 9.57
CA VAL A 26 17.92 -0.01 10.66
C VAL A 26 18.87 1.07 10.15
N ALA A 27 19.86 0.69 9.35
CA ALA A 27 20.84 1.65 8.81
C ALA A 27 20.36 2.38 7.54
N GLY A 28 19.21 2.02 6.96
CA GLY A 28 18.61 2.70 5.82
C GLY A 28 19.40 2.58 4.51
N LEU A 29 20.29 1.58 4.40
CA LEU A 29 21.10 1.41 3.19
C LEU A 29 20.31 0.77 2.06
N THR A 30 20.57 1.20 0.82
CA THR A 30 20.00 0.56 -0.37
C THR A 30 20.62 -0.82 -0.61
N GLN A 31 19.90 -1.69 -1.32
CA GLN A 31 20.39 -3.04 -1.68
C GLN A 31 21.75 -3.02 -2.41
N VAL A 32 22.00 -1.96 -3.21
CA VAL A 32 23.27 -1.78 -3.93
C VAL A 32 24.41 -1.45 -2.95
N GLN A 33 24.15 -0.57 -1.99
CA GLN A 33 25.14 -0.20 -0.96
C GLN A 33 25.45 -1.39 -0.05
N ILE A 34 24.43 -2.17 0.32
CA ILE A 34 24.59 -3.41 1.10
C ILE A 34 25.42 -4.42 0.32
N GLY A 35 25.14 -4.58 -0.98
CA GLY A 35 25.91 -5.45 -1.86
C GLY A 35 27.40 -5.08 -1.88
N LYS A 36 27.71 -3.81 -2.07
CA LYS A 36 29.08 -3.30 -2.01
C LYS A 36 29.76 -3.57 -0.65
N LYS A 37 29.03 -3.33 0.45
CA LYS A 37 29.54 -3.48 1.81
C LYS A 37 29.78 -4.95 2.21
N LEU A 38 28.96 -5.87 1.71
CA LEU A 38 29.02 -7.30 2.02
C LEU A 38 29.75 -8.14 0.95
N GLY A 39 30.21 -7.53 -0.14
CA GLY A 39 30.81 -8.25 -1.27
C GLY A 39 29.79 -9.12 -2.03
N LEU A 40 28.52 -8.67 -2.11
CA LEU A 40 27.41 -9.41 -2.71
C LEU A 40 26.78 -8.63 -3.86
N ASN A 41 26.19 -9.34 -4.82
CA ASN A 41 25.36 -8.69 -5.83
C ASN A 41 23.94 -8.38 -5.28
N ARG A 42 23.22 -7.47 -5.95
CA ARG A 42 21.88 -7.03 -5.56
C ARG A 42 20.89 -8.20 -5.40
N THR A 43 20.93 -9.17 -6.32
CA THR A 43 20.05 -10.35 -6.29
C THR A 43 20.26 -11.18 -5.03
N ARG A 44 21.52 -11.36 -4.61
CA ARG A 44 21.86 -12.08 -3.39
C ARG A 44 21.38 -11.33 -2.14
N VAL A 45 21.57 -10.00 -2.10
CA VAL A 45 21.04 -9.16 -1.01
C VAL A 45 19.53 -9.29 -0.91
N ASN A 46 18.81 -9.22 -2.04
CA ASN A 46 17.35 -9.34 -2.05
C ASN A 46 16.89 -10.70 -1.49
N ARG A 47 17.56 -11.79 -1.86
CA ARG A 47 17.29 -13.13 -1.32
C ARG A 47 17.55 -13.22 0.18
N LEU A 48 18.59 -12.60 0.69
CA LEU A 48 18.90 -12.55 2.13
C LEU A 48 17.83 -11.76 2.91
N LEU A 49 17.33 -10.66 2.35
CA LEU A 49 16.26 -9.89 2.96
C LEU A 49 14.93 -10.66 3.00
N ALA A 50 14.60 -11.38 1.93
CA ALA A 50 13.45 -12.28 1.91
C ALA A 50 13.59 -13.38 2.97
N GLN A 51 14.75 -14.07 3.00
CA GLN A 51 15.05 -15.09 3.99
C GLN A 51 14.94 -14.56 5.43
N ALA A 52 15.41 -13.34 5.70
CA ALA A 52 15.33 -12.73 7.02
C ALA A 52 13.87 -12.51 7.47
N ARG A 53 12.97 -12.14 6.55
CA ARG A 53 11.54 -12.04 6.82
C ARG A 53 10.90 -13.40 7.05
N ASP A 54 11.15 -14.35 6.17
CA ASP A 54 10.56 -15.71 6.22
C ASP A 54 10.98 -16.45 7.49
N GLN A 55 12.19 -16.20 7.99
CA GLN A 55 12.70 -16.77 9.23
C GLN A 55 12.32 -15.99 10.49
N GLY A 56 11.52 -14.92 10.36
CA GLY A 56 11.10 -14.09 11.50
C GLY A 56 12.24 -13.28 12.16
N LEU A 57 13.41 -13.16 11.50
CA LEU A 57 14.53 -12.35 11.97
C LEU A 57 14.24 -10.84 11.91
N VAL A 58 13.21 -10.47 11.15
CA VAL A 58 12.71 -9.09 11.02
C VAL A 58 11.22 -9.11 11.28
N GLN A 59 10.80 -8.31 12.25
CA GLN A 59 9.40 -8.00 12.49
C GLN A 59 9.19 -6.52 12.20
N ILE A 60 8.31 -6.21 11.25
CA ILE A 60 7.96 -4.85 10.89
C ILE A 60 6.59 -4.56 11.49
N ASN A 61 6.56 -3.69 12.50
CA ASN A 61 5.31 -3.19 13.07
C ASN A 61 5.06 -1.79 12.52
N ILE A 62 4.00 -1.65 11.72
CA ILE A 62 3.53 -0.35 11.26
C ILE A 62 2.45 0.09 12.22
N THR A 63 2.75 1.09 13.05
CA THR A 63 1.83 1.63 14.05
C THR A 63 1.23 2.95 13.56
N GLY A 64 -0.04 3.16 13.83
CA GLY A 64 -0.74 4.39 13.49
C GLY A 64 -2.14 4.16 12.91
N ARG A 65 -2.96 5.22 12.89
CA ARG A 65 -4.34 5.16 12.39
C ARG A 65 -4.43 4.71 10.93
N LEU A 66 -3.43 5.02 10.10
CA LEU A 66 -3.38 4.62 8.70
C LEU A 66 -3.10 3.12 8.51
N ALA A 67 -2.34 2.49 9.42
CA ALA A 67 -2.07 1.05 9.34
C ALA A 67 -3.34 0.21 9.48
N SER A 68 -4.21 0.56 10.42
CA SER A 68 -5.50 -0.13 10.58
C SER A 68 -6.45 0.11 9.40
N CYS A 69 -6.39 1.28 8.76
CA CYS A 69 -7.19 1.53 7.57
C CYS A 69 -6.76 0.62 6.41
N VAL A 70 -5.47 0.49 6.15
CA VAL A 70 -4.95 -0.40 5.10
C VAL A 70 -5.31 -1.86 5.37
N GLU A 71 -5.23 -2.32 6.62
CA GLU A 71 -5.64 -3.68 6.98
C GLU A 71 -7.14 -3.91 6.73
N LEU A 72 -7.98 -2.91 7.03
CA LEU A 72 -9.43 -2.97 6.76
C LEU A 72 -9.73 -2.94 5.26
N GLU A 73 -8.98 -2.18 4.45
CA GLU A 73 -9.09 -2.18 2.99
C GLU A 73 -8.88 -3.59 2.43
N GLU A 74 -7.82 -4.28 2.84
CA GLU A 74 -7.55 -5.64 2.40
C GLU A 74 -8.64 -6.64 2.85
N LYS A 75 -9.12 -6.53 4.09
CA LYS A 75 -10.23 -7.36 4.57
C LYS A 75 -11.51 -7.15 3.77
N LEU A 76 -11.85 -5.90 3.46
CA LEU A 76 -13.02 -5.56 2.65
C LEU A 76 -12.90 -6.12 1.23
N LYS A 77 -11.76 -5.96 0.58
CA LYS A 77 -11.51 -6.50 -0.76
C LYS A 77 -11.67 -8.01 -0.78
N GLN A 78 -11.07 -8.72 0.17
CA GLN A 78 -11.15 -10.18 0.26
C GLN A 78 -12.58 -10.66 0.57
N HIS A 79 -13.26 -10.01 1.52
CA HIS A 79 -14.58 -10.46 1.97
C HIS A 79 -15.67 -10.24 0.94
N TYR A 80 -15.62 -9.12 0.22
CA TYR A 80 -16.65 -8.72 -0.74
C TYR A 80 -16.23 -8.91 -2.21
N GLY A 81 -15.04 -9.43 -2.49
CA GLY A 81 -14.54 -9.59 -3.86
C GLY A 81 -14.36 -8.26 -4.60
N LEU A 82 -13.94 -7.20 -3.88
CA LEU A 82 -13.76 -5.88 -4.47
C LEU A 82 -12.38 -5.76 -5.10
N ASP A 83 -12.31 -5.08 -6.26
CA ASP A 83 -11.02 -4.74 -6.89
C ASP A 83 -10.24 -3.71 -6.07
N ASP A 84 -10.98 -2.81 -5.37
CA ASP A 84 -10.36 -1.75 -4.59
C ASP A 84 -11.29 -1.31 -3.45
N ALA A 85 -10.69 -0.85 -2.34
CA ALA A 85 -11.38 -0.28 -1.20
C ALA A 85 -10.53 0.84 -0.60
N VAL A 86 -11.17 1.88 -0.12
CA VAL A 86 -10.50 2.99 0.57
C VAL A 86 -11.13 3.19 1.93
N VAL A 87 -10.34 3.04 2.98
CA VAL A 87 -10.76 3.24 4.36
C VAL A 87 -10.07 4.49 4.91
N VAL A 88 -10.85 5.39 5.46
CA VAL A 88 -10.36 6.64 6.05
C VAL A 88 -10.36 6.56 7.58
N PRO A 89 -9.38 7.18 8.26
CA PRO A 89 -9.38 7.25 9.71
C PRO A 89 -10.64 7.95 10.25
N THR A 90 -11.18 7.44 11.34
CA THR A 90 -12.31 8.08 12.03
C THR A 90 -11.91 9.49 12.49
N PRO A 91 -12.63 10.53 12.06
CA PRO A 91 -12.35 11.90 12.49
C PRO A 91 -12.71 12.13 13.97
N PRO A 92 -12.23 13.22 14.58
CA PRO A 92 -12.51 13.54 15.98
C PRO A 92 -13.99 13.78 16.28
N SER A 93 -14.77 14.19 15.29
CA SER A 93 -16.22 14.47 15.39
C SER A 93 -16.97 13.73 14.31
N GLU A 94 -18.12 13.13 14.64
CA GLU A 94 -18.99 12.43 13.69
C GLU A 94 -19.52 13.34 12.58
N GLU A 95 -19.69 14.62 12.84
CA GLU A 95 -20.12 15.61 11.86
C GLU A 95 -19.16 15.74 10.67
N LEU A 96 -17.88 15.42 10.88
CA LEU A 96 -16.84 15.46 9.86
C LEU A 96 -16.77 14.17 9.00
N ILE A 97 -17.44 13.09 9.40
CA ILE A 97 -17.41 11.80 8.70
C ILE A 97 -17.80 11.96 7.22
N PRO A 98 -18.92 12.62 6.86
CA PRO A 98 -19.30 12.80 5.46
C PRO A 98 -18.25 13.56 4.64
N GLN A 99 -17.59 14.55 5.25
CA GLN A 99 -16.55 15.35 4.57
C GLN A 99 -15.27 14.53 4.34
N VAL A 100 -14.84 13.75 5.33
CA VAL A 100 -13.64 12.88 5.21
C VAL A 100 -13.86 11.82 4.15
N ILE A 101 -15.02 11.17 4.16
CA ILE A 101 -15.39 10.18 3.14
C ILE A 101 -15.46 10.84 1.76
N ALA A 102 -16.10 12.02 1.67
CA ALA A 102 -16.22 12.76 0.42
C ALA A 102 -14.87 13.13 -0.19
N THR A 103 -13.91 13.53 0.64
CA THR A 103 -12.55 13.86 0.19
C THR A 103 -11.82 12.65 -0.37
N ALA A 104 -11.90 11.51 0.31
CA ALA A 104 -11.31 10.26 -0.16
C ALA A 104 -11.99 9.77 -1.46
N ALA A 105 -13.33 9.82 -1.52
CA ALA A 105 -14.09 9.46 -2.71
C ALA A 105 -13.76 10.39 -3.89
N ALA A 106 -13.58 11.68 -3.66
CA ALA A 106 -13.17 12.63 -4.70
C ALA A 106 -11.77 12.30 -5.25
N ALA A 107 -10.83 11.93 -4.39
CA ALA A 107 -9.50 11.51 -4.82
C ALA A 107 -9.55 10.22 -5.65
N ALA A 108 -10.30 9.22 -5.20
CA ALA A 108 -10.49 7.95 -5.90
C ALA A 108 -11.20 8.15 -7.26
N LEU A 109 -12.22 8.99 -7.31
CA LEU A 109 -12.91 9.36 -8.54
C LEU A 109 -11.96 10.09 -9.49
N SER A 110 -11.25 11.11 -9.00
CA SER A 110 -10.30 11.88 -9.81
C SER A 110 -9.22 11.02 -10.45
N ALA A 111 -8.72 10.01 -9.75
CA ALA A 111 -7.73 9.07 -10.27
C ALA A 111 -8.27 8.21 -11.43
N ARG A 112 -9.58 7.95 -11.45
CA ARG A 112 -10.25 7.09 -12.44
C ARG A 112 -10.80 7.86 -13.64
N LEU A 113 -11.08 9.15 -13.50
CA LEU A 113 -11.63 9.98 -14.57
C LEU A 113 -10.62 10.10 -15.73
N LYS A 114 -11.09 9.77 -16.93
CA LYS A 114 -10.34 9.87 -18.18
C LYS A 114 -11.15 10.65 -19.21
N ASP A 115 -10.47 11.18 -20.19
CA ASP A 115 -11.11 11.81 -21.36
C ASP A 115 -12.02 10.82 -22.10
N GLY A 116 -13.18 11.28 -22.54
CA GLY A 116 -14.17 10.47 -23.25
C GLY A 116 -15.06 9.60 -22.36
N MET A 117 -14.91 9.63 -21.04
CA MET A 117 -15.78 8.86 -20.13
C MET A 117 -17.17 9.47 -19.95
N SER A 118 -18.14 8.60 -19.70
CA SER A 118 -19.46 8.98 -19.18
C SER A 118 -19.59 8.50 -17.75
N VAL A 119 -19.98 9.41 -16.86
CA VAL A 119 -20.11 9.13 -15.42
C VAL A 119 -21.57 9.30 -15.01
N GLY A 120 -22.16 8.21 -14.53
CA GLY A 120 -23.49 8.25 -13.92
C GLY A 120 -23.42 8.65 -12.45
N VAL A 121 -24.23 9.61 -12.03
CA VAL A 121 -24.26 10.12 -10.66
C VAL A 121 -25.66 9.97 -10.08
N GLY A 122 -25.75 9.31 -8.90
CA GLY A 122 -26.97 9.23 -8.13
C GLY A 122 -27.17 10.42 -7.17
N TRP A 123 -28.11 10.26 -6.23
CA TRP A 123 -28.41 11.25 -5.22
C TRP A 123 -27.73 10.92 -3.89
N GLY A 124 -27.46 11.95 -3.12
CA GLY A 124 -27.01 11.81 -1.75
C GLY A 124 -26.08 12.93 -1.30
N ARG A 125 -26.14 13.24 -0.02
CA ARG A 125 -25.30 14.28 0.60
C ARG A 125 -23.82 14.00 0.42
N THR A 126 -23.40 12.76 0.67
CA THR A 126 -21.98 12.37 0.55
C THR A 126 -21.51 12.40 -0.90
N LEU A 127 -22.35 11.94 -1.86
CA LEU A 127 -22.04 12.03 -3.29
C LEU A 127 -21.88 13.48 -3.74
N ARG A 128 -22.77 14.37 -3.32
CA ARG A 128 -22.66 15.80 -3.63
C ARG A 128 -21.34 16.39 -3.10
N LEU A 129 -21.01 16.10 -1.84
CA LEU A 129 -19.75 16.56 -1.24
C LEU A 129 -18.53 16.00 -1.97
N SER A 130 -18.59 14.73 -2.39
CA SER A 130 -17.51 14.08 -3.15
C SER A 130 -17.28 14.79 -4.48
N ILE A 131 -18.32 15.06 -5.25
CA ILE A 131 -18.21 15.74 -6.53
C ILE A 131 -17.70 17.17 -6.35
N GLN A 132 -18.17 17.89 -5.34
CA GLN A 132 -17.69 19.25 -5.03
C GLN A 132 -16.20 19.25 -4.60
N SER A 133 -15.71 18.17 -4.06
CA SER A 133 -14.31 18.00 -3.62
C SER A 133 -13.37 17.52 -4.74
N VAL A 134 -13.89 17.15 -5.91
CA VAL A 134 -13.05 16.77 -7.05
C VAL A 134 -12.26 17.99 -7.53
N PRO A 135 -10.92 17.91 -7.63
CA PRO A 135 -10.12 18.99 -8.16
C PRO A 135 -10.53 19.35 -9.59
N ARG A 136 -10.57 20.65 -9.88
CA ARG A 136 -10.85 21.11 -11.24
C ARG A 136 -9.80 20.60 -12.21
N ARG A 137 -10.23 19.86 -13.23
CA ARG A 137 -9.39 19.32 -14.31
C ARG A 137 -10.01 19.69 -15.64
N GLN A 138 -9.18 19.99 -16.62
CA GLN A 138 -9.62 20.07 -18.01
C GLN A 138 -9.65 18.63 -18.56
N LEU A 139 -10.84 18.09 -18.72
CA LEU A 139 -11.10 16.86 -19.47
C LEU A 139 -11.84 17.27 -20.73
N GLY A 140 -11.33 16.89 -21.89
CA GLY A 140 -11.86 17.36 -23.18
C GLY A 140 -13.28 16.88 -23.45
N ARG A 141 -13.63 15.66 -23.03
CA ARG A 141 -14.97 15.07 -23.22
C ARG A 141 -15.33 14.23 -22.00
N LEU A 142 -15.96 14.82 -21.03
CA LEU A 142 -16.56 14.11 -19.90
C LEU A 142 -18.06 14.36 -19.91
N SER A 143 -18.85 13.30 -20.00
CA SER A 143 -20.31 13.37 -19.86
C SER A 143 -20.69 12.98 -18.44
N VAL A 144 -21.53 13.79 -17.80
CA VAL A 144 -22.10 13.46 -16.49
C VAL A 144 -23.60 13.29 -16.66
N VAL A 145 -24.12 12.15 -16.25
CA VAL A 145 -25.54 11.80 -16.42
C VAL A 145 -26.15 11.54 -15.04
N SER A 146 -27.31 12.13 -14.77
CA SER A 146 -28.10 11.77 -13.60
C SER A 146 -28.70 10.38 -13.79
N LEU A 147 -28.49 9.49 -12.82
CA LEU A 147 -29.07 8.13 -12.85
C LEU A 147 -30.50 8.08 -12.35
N LEU A 148 -30.94 9.12 -11.67
CA LEU A 148 -32.29 9.29 -11.12
C LEU A 148 -32.82 10.59 -11.70
N GLY A 149 -33.70 10.50 -12.66
CA GLY A 149 -34.28 11.61 -13.42
C GLY A 149 -34.85 12.76 -12.59
#